data_26e0a2bcc87e788792bab3398d39cf4d
#
_entry.id   26e0a2bcc87e788792bab3398d39cf4d
#
_cell.length_a   1.000
_cell.length_b   1.000
_cell.length_c   1.000
_cell.angle_alpha   90.00
_cell.angle_beta   90.00
_cell.angle_gamma   90.00
#
_symmetry.space_group_name_H-M   'P 1'
#
loop_
_entity.id
_entity.type
_entity.pdbx_description
1 polymer ?
#
loop_
_entity_poly.entity_id
_entity_poly.type
_entity_poly.pdbx_seq_one_letter_code
_entity_poly.pdbx_strand_id
1 'polypeptide(L)'
;MRHFEKQTGDDPNLTAKGHQRAAALANYFRYIPLSEAFSTDYKRTTQTVADIATQQNMPVTLYDPSEPSTFIQLISAQRDVLVAGHSNTIPDLVRGLGGQAEDLTEKDYGRLFIVTRIDGDVTTQSVIIPF
;
A
#
# COMPACT_ATOMS: atom_id res chain seq x y z
N MET A 1 0.76 -1.48 2.03
CA MET A 1 2.01 -0.83 2.48
C MET A 1 1.76 0.57 3.00
N ARG A 2 2.65 1.07 3.84
CA ARG A 2 2.65 2.46 4.27
C ARG A 2 3.09 3.37 3.12
N HIS A 3 2.59 4.62 3.07
CA HIS A 3 3.12 5.64 2.16
C HIS A 3 4.64 5.78 2.32
N PHE A 4 5.30 6.26 1.29
CA PHE A 4 6.76 6.44 1.30
C PHE A 4 7.17 7.75 1.97
N GLU A 5 8.46 8.04 1.97
CA GLU A 5 9.05 9.17 2.70
C GLU A 5 8.40 10.49 2.33
N LYS A 6 7.98 11.23 3.34
CA LYS A 6 7.24 12.48 3.19
C LYS A 6 7.99 13.68 3.75
N GLN A 7 7.67 14.84 3.25
CA GLN A 7 8.10 16.11 3.82
C GLN A 7 7.37 16.39 5.15
N THR A 8 7.66 17.50 5.78
CA THR A 8 6.97 17.92 7.01
C THR A 8 5.81 18.85 6.68
N GLY A 9 4.88 19.04 7.63
CA GLY A 9 3.74 19.93 7.50
C GLY A 9 2.40 19.21 7.48
N ASP A 10 1.35 19.97 7.18
CA ASP A 10 -0.01 19.45 7.03
C ASP A 10 -0.13 18.90 5.61
N ASP A 11 -0.53 17.67 5.45
CA ASP A 11 -0.69 17.00 4.15
C ASP A 11 0.54 17.18 3.22
N PRO A 12 1.73 16.73 3.64
CA PRO A 12 2.96 16.94 2.87
C PRO A 12 3.05 16.05 1.64
N ASN A 13 3.83 16.52 0.65
CA ASN A 13 4.23 15.71 -0.49
C ASN A 13 5.30 14.68 -0.09
N LEU A 14 5.57 13.73 -0.98
CA LEU A 14 6.74 12.86 -0.83
C LEU A 14 8.03 13.68 -0.96
N THR A 15 9.08 13.20 -0.29
CA THR A 15 10.44 13.68 -0.54
C THR A 15 10.96 13.15 -1.86
N ALA A 16 12.12 13.65 -2.32
CA ALA A 16 12.79 13.08 -3.50
C ALA A 16 13.04 11.58 -3.31
N LYS A 17 13.44 11.16 -2.12
CA LYS A 17 13.64 9.74 -1.79
C LYS A 17 12.33 8.95 -1.89
N GLY A 18 11.23 9.52 -1.39
CA GLY A 18 9.91 8.90 -1.49
C GLY A 18 9.48 8.72 -2.94
N HIS A 19 9.72 9.71 -3.80
CA HIS A 19 9.42 9.60 -5.22
C HIS A 19 10.30 8.55 -5.91
N GLN A 20 11.57 8.44 -5.54
CA GLN A 20 12.45 7.38 -6.07
C GLN A 20 11.93 6.00 -5.68
N ARG A 21 11.46 5.85 -4.44
CA ARG A 21 10.88 4.58 -3.98
C ARG A 21 9.56 4.27 -4.68
N ALA A 22 8.75 5.28 -4.99
CA ALA A 22 7.52 5.10 -5.76
C ALA A 22 7.82 4.59 -7.17
N ALA A 23 8.87 5.11 -7.81
CA ALA A 23 9.34 4.60 -9.11
C ALA A 23 9.85 3.16 -9.00
N ALA A 24 10.55 2.83 -7.91
CA ALA A 24 11.02 1.48 -7.67
C ALA A 24 9.86 0.50 -7.44
N LEU A 25 8.79 0.94 -6.78
CA LEU A 25 7.57 0.14 -6.62
C LEU A 25 6.96 -0.20 -7.99
N ALA A 26 6.84 0.78 -8.87
CA ALA A 26 6.32 0.56 -10.21
C ALA A 26 7.21 -0.44 -10.97
N ASN A 27 8.53 -0.31 -10.85
CA ASN A 27 9.46 -1.23 -11.49
C ASN A 27 9.35 -2.66 -10.93
N TYR A 28 9.17 -2.80 -9.61
CA TYR A 28 8.98 -4.10 -8.96
C TYR A 28 7.78 -4.86 -9.56
N PHE A 29 6.68 -4.15 -9.81
CA PHE A 29 5.44 -4.74 -10.34
C PHE A 29 5.34 -4.67 -11.87
N ARG A 30 6.41 -4.32 -12.57
CA ARG A 30 6.34 -4.13 -14.04
C ARG A 30 5.70 -5.31 -14.77
N TYR A 31 5.99 -6.52 -14.33
CA TYR A 31 5.49 -7.75 -14.96
C TYR A 31 4.49 -8.50 -14.07
N ILE A 32 4.01 -7.86 -13.02
CA ILE A 32 3.03 -8.42 -12.08
C ILE A 32 1.76 -7.56 -12.18
N PRO A 33 0.74 -8.02 -12.92
CA PRO A 33 -0.46 -7.21 -13.16
C PRO A 33 -1.27 -7.05 -11.87
N LEU A 34 -1.71 -5.83 -11.63
CA LEU A 34 -2.62 -5.47 -10.56
C LEU A 34 -3.88 -4.87 -11.18
N SER A 35 -5.01 -4.98 -10.49
CA SER A 35 -6.30 -4.52 -11.02
C SER A 35 -6.67 -3.12 -10.54
N GLU A 36 -6.29 -2.76 -9.31
CA GLU A 36 -6.70 -1.49 -8.69
C GLU A 36 -5.74 -1.12 -7.58
N ALA A 37 -5.55 0.19 -7.37
CA ALA A 37 -4.84 0.71 -6.21
C ALA A 37 -5.81 1.46 -5.31
N PHE A 38 -5.66 1.26 -4.01
CA PHE A 38 -6.40 1.98 -2.98
C PHE A 38 -5.45 2.88 -2.20
N SER A 39 -5.91 4.08 -1.90
CA SER A 39 -5.12 5.09 -1.19
C SER A 39 -6.01 5.88 -0.24
N THR A 40 -5.46 6.31 0.88
CA THR A 40 -6.11 7.33 1.69
C THR A 40 -6.00 8.69 0.99
N ASP A 41 -6.87 9.64 1.37
CA ASP A 41 -6.92 10.96 0.74
C ASP A 41 -5.87 11.90 1.32
N TYR A 42 -4.60 11.54 1.16
CA TYR A 42 -3.44 12.34 1.53
C TYR A 42 -2.44 12.33 0.37
N LYS A 43 -1.79 13.47 0.14
CA LYS A 43 -0.83 13.60 -0.96
C LYS A 43 0.27 12.54 -0.89
N ARG A 44 0.84 12.34 0.30
CA ARG A 44 1.91 11.33 0.50
C ARG A 44 1.46 9.92 0.12
N THR A 45 0.18 9.63 0.29
CA THR A 45 -0.35 8.29 0.00
C THR A 45 -0.71 8.13 -1.48
N THR A 46 -1.40 9.11 -2.06
CA THR A 46 -1.73 9.08 -3.49
C THR A 46 -0.47 9.12 -4.35
N GLN A 47 0.53 9.90 -3.96
CA GLN A 47 1.81 9.97 -4.69
C GLN A 47 2.58 8.66 -4.60
N THR A 48 2.46 7.92 -3.50
CA THR A 48 3.11 6.61 -3.36
C THR A 48 2.66 5.63 -4.44
N VAL A 49 1.40 5.66 -4.84
CA VAL A 49 0.85 4.72 -5.84
C VAL A 49 0.69 5.33 -7.24
N ALA A 50 1.00 6.61 -7.42
CA ALA A 50 0.76 7.30 -8.68
C ALA A 50 1.54 6.68 -9.84
N ASP A 51 2.83 6.39 -9.66
CA ASP A 51 3.68 5.87 -10.73
C ASP A 51 3.21 4.48 -11.19
N ILE A 52 2.96 3.57 -10.25
CA ILE A 52 2.51 2.22 -10.59
C ILE A 52 1.11 2.25 -11.20
N ALA A 53 0.23 3.13 -10.73
CA ALA A 53 -1.11 3.26 -11.29
C ALA A 53 -1.05 3.73 -12.75
N THR A 54 -0.18 4.70 -13.04
CA THR A 54 0.04 5.17 -14.41
C THR A 54 0.63 4.07 -15.28
N GLN A 55 1.66 3.37 -14.78
CA GLN A 55 2.34 2.30 -15.52
C GLN A 55 1.36 1.19 -15.91
N GLN A 56 0.47 0.80 -15.02
CA GLN A 56 -0.46 -0.30 -15.25
C GLN A 56 -1.84 0.16 -15.75
N ASN A 57 -2.02 1.47 -15.94
CA ASN A 57 -3.30 2.05 -16.36
C ASN A 57 -4.44 1.55 -15.47
N MET A 58 -4.23 1.54 -14.16
CA MET A 58 -5.23 1.09 -13.20
C MET A 58 -5.81 2.27 -12.41
N PRO A 59 -7.08 2.18 -11.98
CA PRO A 59 -7.69 3.23 -11.18
C PRO A 59 -7.06 3.30 -9.79
N VAL A 60 -7.09 4.51 -9.19
CA VAL A 60 -6.77 4.74 -7.78
C VAL A 60 -8.07 5.12 -7.09
N THR A 61 -8.49 4.30 -6.14
CA THR A 61 -9.72 4.53 -5.39
C THR A 61 -9.36 4.96 -3.97
N LEU A 62 -9.98 6.05 -3.49
CA LEU A 62 -9.76 6.53 -2.14
C LEU A 62 -10.57 5.69 -1.15
N TYR A 63 -10.02 5.47 0.05
CA TYR A 63 -10.72 4.81 1.13
C TYR A 63 -10.52 5.58 2.44
N ASP A 64 -11.45 5.37 3.37
CA ASP A 64 -11.44 6.00 4.69
C ASP A 64 -10.69 5.12 5.68
N PRO A 65 -9.52 5.55 6.20
CA PRO A 65 -8.76 4.75 7.16
C PRO A 65 -9.43 4.62 8.53
N SER A 66 -10.46 5.41 8.81
CA SER A 66 -11.23 5.30 10.06
C SER A 66 -12.30 4.21 10.01
N GLU A 67 -12.50 3.58 8.87
CA GLU A 67 -13.48 2.52 8.65
C GLU A 67 -12.81 1.21 8.20
N PRO A 68 -11.92 0.63 9.04
CA PRO A 68 -11.12 -0.52 8.60
C PRO A 68 -11.94 -1.76 8.29
N SER A 69 -13.00 -2.04 9.05
CA SER A 69 -13.83 -3.24 8.83
C SER A 69 -14.52 -3.19 7.49
N THR A 70 -15.09 -2.05 7.12
CA THR A 70 -15.76 -1.85 5.84
C THR A 70 -14.77 -2.03 4.69
N PHE A 71 -13.58 -1.45 4.83
CA PHE A 71 -12.56 -1.55 3.81
C PHE A 71 -12.02 -2.99 3.66
N ILE A 72 -11.81 -3.70 4.77
CA ILE A 72 -11.38 -5.10 4.74
C ILE A 72 -12.39 -5.96 3.99
N GLN A 73 -13.69 -5.76 4.24
CA GLN A 73 -14.73 -6.47 3.50
C GLN A 73 -14.66 -6.19 2.00
N LEU A 74 -14.45 -4.94 1.63
CA LEU A 74 -14.35 -4.54 0.23
C LEU A 74 -13.18 -5.24 -0.47
N ILE A 75 -11.97 -5.15 0.08
CA ILE A 75 -10.77 -5.71 -0.57
C ILE A 75 -10.73 -7.23 -0.49
N SER A 76 -11.39 -7.84 0.51
CA SER A 76 -11.49 -9.30 0.62
C SER A 76 -12.22 -9.92 -0.58
N ALA A 77 -13.10 -9.17 -1.23
CA ALA A 77 -13.87 -9.63 -2.37
C ALA A 77 -13.16 -9.36 -3.71
N GLN A 78 -11.98 -8.73 -3.68
CA GLN A 78 -11.25 -8.34 -4.88
C GLN A 78 -9.97 -9.13 -5.05
N ARG A 79 -9.38 -9.03 -6.25
CA ARG A 79 -8.16 -9.77 -6.61
C ARG A 79 -7.10 -8.80 -7.09
N ASP A 80 -5.86 -9.06 -6.66
CA ASP A 80 -4.66 -8.37 -7.15
C ASP A 80 -4.74 -6.86 -6.97
N VAL A 81 -5.06 -6.44 -5.74
CA VAL A 81 -5.16 -5.02 -5.40
C VAL A 81 -3.94 -4.57 -4.60
N LEU A 82 -3.59 -3.30 -4.77
CA LEU A 82 -2.53 -2.64 -4.02
C LEU A 82 -3.16 -1.64 -3.05
N VAL A 83 -2.71 -1.65 -1.80
CA VAL A 83 -3.23 -0.74 -0.77
C VAL A 83 -2.08 0.06 -0.17
N ALA A 84 -2.20 1.38 -0.23
CA ALA A 84 -1.30 2.30 0.46
C ALA A 84 -2.04 3.01 1.60
N GLY A 85 -1.40 3.08 2.75
CA GLY A 85 -1.97 3.71 3.94
C GLY A 85 -0.88 4.22 4.88
N HIS A 86 -1.06 3.98 6.16
CA HIS A 86 -0.24 4.57 7.21
C HIS A 86 0.36 3.51 8.14
N SER A 87 1.39 3.90 8.90
CA SER A 87 2.09 2.96 9.79
C SER A 87 1.18 2.35 10.85
N ASN A 88 0.16 3.10 11.31
CA ASN A 88 -0.77 2.63 12.33
C ASN A 88 -1.93 1.81 11.76
N THR A 89 -2.22 1.89 10.46
CA THR A 89 -3.38 1.21 9.87
C THR A 89 -3.02 -0.01 9.04
N ILE A 90 -1.89 0.00 8.35
CA ILE A 90 -1.51 -1.10 7.45
C ILE A 90 -1.34 -2.44 8.17
N PRO A 91 -0.63 -2.54 9.31
CA PRO A 91 -0.55 -3.83 10.00
C PRO A 91 -1.92 -4.38 10.40
N ASP A 92 -2.83 -3.52 10.81
CA ASP A 92 -4.19 -3.94 11.18
C ASP A 92 -4.97 -4.46 9.96
N LEU A 93 -4.79 -3.87 8.79
CA LEU A 93 -5.41 -4.36 7.56
C LEU A 93 -4.87 -5.75 7.19
N VAL A 94 -3.56 -5.96 7.29
CA VAL A 94 -2.94 -7.27 7.04
C VAL A 94 -3.53 -8.32 7.97
N ARG A 95 -3.60 -8.01 9.27
CA ARG A 95 -4.16 -8.92 10.27
C ARG A 95 -5.65 -9.18 10.01
N GLY A 96 -6.40 -8.15 9.63
CA GLY A 96 -7.81 -8.27 9.29
C GLY A 96 -8.09 -9.15 8.08
N LEU A 97 -7.13 -9.27 7.16
CA LEU A 97 -7.20 -10.19 6.03
C LEU A 97 -6.79 -11.62 6.40
N GLY A 98 -6.42 -11.86 7.65
CA GLY A 98 -5.93 -13.16 8.13
C GLY A 98 -4.42 -13.33 8.02
N GLY A 99 -3.71 -12.29 7.63
CA GLY A 99 -2.26 -12.32 7.52
C GLY A 99 -1.54 -12.00 8.82
N GLN A 100 -0.22 -11.94 8.75
CA GLN A 100 0.65 -11.62 9.88
C GLN A 100 1.47 -10.40 9.56
N ALA A 101 1.51 -9.45 10.48
CA ALA A 101 2.32 -8.25 10.34
C ALA A 101 2.77 -7.78 11.71
N GLU A 102 4.04 -7.36 11.79
CA GLU A 102 4.54 -6.63 12.93
C GLU A 102 4.12 -5.17 12.81
N ASP A 103 4.08 -4.46 13.92
CA ASP A 103 3.80 -3.04 13.90
C ASP A 103 4.91 -2.30 13.16
N LEU A 104 4.51 -1.26 12.43
CA LEU A 104 5.44 -0.38 11.74
C LEU A 104 5.72 0.85 12.59
N THR A 105 6.96 1.31 12.57
CA THR A 105 7.34 2.57 13.19
C THR A 105 7.33 3.69 12.13
N GLU A 106 7.50 4.93 12.56
CA GLU A 106 7.59 6.06 11.65
C GLU A 106 8.84 6.04 10.77
N LYS A 107 9.79 5.15 11.07
CA LYS A 107 11.03 4.98 10.30
C LYS A 107 10.96 3.84 9.30
N ASP A 108 9.88 3.05 9.33
CA ASP A 108 9.71 1.90 8.45
C ASP A 108 9.09 2.34 7.13
N TYR A 109 9.93 2.60 6.15
CA TYR A 109 9.50 2.90 4.79
C TYR A 109 9.88 1.77 3.85
N GLY A 110 9.06 1.55 2.83
CA GLY A 110 9.36 0.59 1.78
C GLY A 110 8.94 -0.85 2.04
N ARG A 111 8.43 -1.17 3.24
CA ARG A 111 7.98 -2.52 3.52
C ARG A 111 6.64 -2.78 2.84
N LEU A 112 6.64 -3.76 1.95
CA LEU A 112 5.45 -4.24 1.25
C LEU A 112 5.03 -5.58 1.85
N PHE A 113 3.82 -5.65 2.39
CA PHE A 113 3.23 -6.91 2.82
C PHE A 113 2.44 -7.50 1.66
N ILE A 114 2.67 -8.77 1.37
CA ILE A 114 1.96 -9.50 0.31
C ILE A 114 1.12 -10.56 1.00
N VAL A 115 -0.19 -10.36 0.98
CA VAL A 115 -1.15 -11.31 1.57
C VAL A 115 -1.79 -12.09 0.45
N THR A 116 -1.56 -13.40 0.43
CA THR A 116 -2.11 -14.31 -0.57
C THR A 116 -3.16 -15.21 0.08
N ARG A 117 -4.35 -15.25 -0.50
CA ARG A 117 -5.46 -16.06 -0.01
C ARG A 117 -5.91 -17.03 -1.10
N ILE A 118 -5.76 -18.32 -0.84
CA ILE A 118 -6.12 -19.38 -1.78
C ILE A 118 -6.91 -20.44 -1.00
N ASP A 119 -8.18 -20.64 -1.37
CA ASP A 119 -9.05 -21.68 -0.80
C ASP A 119 -9.09 -21.65 0.74
N GLY A 120 -9.13 -20.43 1.31
CA GLY A 120 -9.18 -20.25 2.76
C GLY A 120 -7.81 -20.22 3.43
N ASP A 121 -6.76 -20.63 2.76
CA ASP A 121 -5.40 -20.53 3.28
C ASP A 121 -4.85 -19.13 3.03
N VAL A 122 -4.21 -18.55 4.04
CA VAL A 122 -3.63 -17.21 3.98
C VAL A 122 -2.14 -17.31 4.25
N THR A 123 -1.33 -16.78 3.34
CA THR A 123 0.11 -16.63 3.53
C THR A 123 0.48 -15.16 3.47
N THR A 124 1.48 -14.77 4.27
CA THR A 124 1.99 -13.40 4.29
C THR A 124 3.49 -13.42 4.00
N GLN A 125 3.89 -12.60 3.04
CA GLN A 125 5.30 -12.34 2.75
C GLN A 125 5.54 -10.85 2.91
N SER A 126 6.79 -10.47 3.16
CA SER A 126 7.16 -9.07 3.14
C SER A 126 8.48 -8.88 2.39
N VAL A 127 8.54 -7.79 1.64
CA VAL A 127 9.74 -7.36 0.92
C VAL A 127 9.97 -5.87 1.19
N ILE A 128 11.19 -5.42 0.99
CA ILE A 128 11.52 -4.00 1.08
C ILE A 128 11.68 -3.46 -0.34
N ILE A 129 10.87 -2.48 -0.69
CA ILE A 129 11.02 -1.77 -1.96
C ILE A 129 12.17 -0.78 -1.81
N PRO A 130 13.22 -0.86 -2.63
CA PRO A 130 14.36 0.05 -2.54
C PRO A 130 14.05 1.44 -3.09
N PHE A 131 15.08 2.29 -3.12
CA PHE A 131 14.96 3.62 -3.73
C PHE A 131 16.20 3.98 -4.54
#